data_2999f636ccfafdd9cfe0411203a983b8
#
_entry.id   2999f636ccfafdd9cfe0411203a983b8
#
_cell.length_a   1.000
_cell.length_b   1.000
_cell.length_c   1.000
_cell.angle_alpha   90.00
_cell.angle_beta   90.00
_cell.angle_gamma   90.00
#
_symmetry.space_group_name_H-M   'P 1'
#
loop_
_entity.id
_entity.type
_entity.pdbx_description
1 polymer ?
#
loop_
_entity_poly.entity_id
_entity_poly.type
_entity_poly.pdbx_seq_one_letter_code
_entity_poly.pdbx_strand_id
1 'polypeptide(L)'
;EVTELVALYSALPVLPYPEALKARASEGVRTNMSVVFDAVVLNNPYPSEYLEEGAWNQMVLKALFMGRPMYQIYGLEHRSNLSLSKMISDFAHERWVAGRPTSPEMWRPIGTEGTISIYQDLEHLLTQEDSDQHAAAVLAARALNTREAQAFLDQHQSVVDQVSEHGTTWDDIGIRWWIKEQQNN
;
A
#
# COMPACT_ATOMS: atom_id res chain seq x y z
N GLU A 1 5.68 9.07 28.54
CA GLU A 1 5.35 9.99 27.43
C GLU A 1 5.23 9.27 26.10
N VAL A 2 6.34 8.75 25.48
CA VAL A 2 6.23 8.04 24.18
C VAL A 2 5.42 6.76 24.32
N THR A 3 5.65 5.98 25.36
CA THR A 3 4.91 4.74 25.65
C THR A 3 3.43 4.98 25.86
N GLU A 4 3.08 6.08 26.51
CA GLU A 4 1.68 6.49 26.69
C GLU A 4 1.02 6.88 25.37
N LEU A 5 1.74 7.59 24.50
CA LEU A 5 1.24 7.91 23.15
C LEU A 5 1.00 6.64 22.32
N VAL A 6 1.95 5.71 22.35
CA VAL A 6 1.80 4.41 21.67
C VAL A 6 0.56 3.67 22.20
N ALA A 7 0.38 3.60 23.52
CA ALA A 7 -0.78 2.93 24.12
C ALA A 7 -2.11 3.60 23.71
N LEU A 8 -2.17 4.94 23.75
CA LEU A 8 -3.36 5.70 23.34
C LEU A 8 -3.71 5.51 21.87
N TYR A 9 -2.72 5.60 20.98
CA TYR A 9 -2.97 5.43 19.55
C TYR A 9 -3.33 3.99 19.17
N SER A 10 -2.71 3.00 19.80
CA SER A 10 -3.08 1.59 19.62
C SER A 10 -4.52 1.30 20.11
N ALA A 11 -5.00 2.05 21.11
CA ALA A 11 -6.34 1.90 21.66
C ALA A 11 -7.45 2.61 20.86
N LEU A 12 -7.12 3.43 19.87
CA LEU A 12 -8.12 4.21 19.09
C LEU A 12 -9.35 3.41 18.66
N PRO A 13 -9.23 2.16 18.18
CA PRO A 13 -10.38 1.40 17.70
C PRO A 13 -11.40 1.01 18.80
N VAL A 14 -10.98 1.03 20.05
CA VAL A 14 -11.82 0.61 21.20
C VAL A 14 -12.22 1.78 22.09
N LEU A 15 -11.77 2.99 21.80
CA LEU A 15 -12.13 4.18 22.57
C LEU A 15 -13.52 4.69 22.19
N PRO A 16 -14.28 5.20 23.18
CA PRO A 16 -15.59 5.79 22.92
C PRO A 16 -15.46 7.09 22.12
N TYR A 17 -16.53 7.47 21.41
CA TYR A 17 -16.64 8.69 20.62
C TYR A 17 -15.55 8.81 19.52
N PRO A 18 -15.43 7.83 18.63
CA PRO A 18 -14.34 7.76 17.65
C PRO A 18 -14.27 9.01 16.75
N GLU A 19 -15.40 9.63 16.41
CA GLU A 19 -15.45 10.86 15.63
C GLU A 19 -14.68 12.04 16.28
N ALA A 20 -14.68 12.10 17.59
CA ALA A 20 -13.96 13.15 18.33
C ALA A 20 -12.43 12.95 18.32
N LEU A 21 -11.96 11.77 17.94
CA LEU A 21 -10.56 11.41 17.96
C LEU A 21 -9.84 11.62 16.61
N LYS A 22 -10.56 12.02 15.55
CA LYS A 22 -10.00 12.23 14.19
C LYS A 22 -8.81 13.19 14.17
N ALA A 23 -8.92 14.32 14.85
CA ALA A 23 -7.84 15.30 14.94
C ALA A 23 -6.60 14.70 15.60
N ARG A 24 -6.79 13.92 16.66
CA ARG A 24 -5.70 13.26 17.38
C ARG A 24 -5.03 12.19 16.53
N ALA A 25 -5.80 11.36 15.84
CA ALA A 25 -5.26 10.36 14.90
C ALA A 25 -4.44 11.04 13.78
N SER A 26 -4.94 12.14 13.23
CA SER A 26 -4.23 12.93 12.22
C SER A 26 -2.91 13.53 12.73
N GLU A 27 -2.82 13.92 14.00
CA GLU A 27 -1.57 14.34 14.64
C GLU A 27 -0.60 13.15 14.75
N GLY A 28 -1.08 11.99 15.17
CA GLY A 28 -0.29 10.75 15.26
C GLY A 28 0.31 10.35 13.90
N VAL A 29 -0.44 10.48 12.81
CA VAL A 29 0.05 10.23 11.44
C VAL A 29 1.14 11.23 11.03
N ARG A 30 1.08 12.47 11.51
CA ARG A 30 2.10 13.50 11.17
C ARG A 30 3.38 13.40 11.99
N THR A 31 3.40 12.61 13.06
CA THR A 31 4.57 12.49 13.94
C THR A 31 5.82 12.00 13.20
N ASN A 32 6.99 12.46 13.62
CA ASN A 32 8.27 11.91 13.15
C ASN A 32 8.77 10.74 14.01
N MET A 33 8.06 10.40 15.09
CA MET A 33 8.38 9.25 15.93
C MET A 33 7.79 7.98 15.29
N SER A 34 8.66 7.13 14.76
CA SER A 34 8.25 5.91 14.03
C SER A 34 7.35 5.00 14.85
N VAL A 35 7.66 4.78 16.13
CA VAL A 35 6.88 3.92 17.02
C VAL A 35 5.45 4.45 17.28
N VAL A 36 5.28 5.77 17.29
CA VAL A 36 3.97 6.41 17.43
C VAL A 36 3.20 6.32 16.11
N PHE A 37 3.87 6.58 14.99
CA PHE A 37 3.28 6.38 13.67
C PHE A 37 2.79 4.94 13.48
N ASP A 38 3.63 3.96 13.79
CA ASP A 38 3.32 2.55 13.69
C ASP A 38 2.09 2.18 14.54
N ALA A 39 1.97 2.73 15.75
CA ALA A 39 0.82 2.49 16.64
C ALA A 39 -0.52 3.03 16.07
N VAL A 40 -0.48 4.10 15.26
CA VAL A 40 -1.67 4.60 14.57
C VAL A 40 -2.00 3.77 13.34
N VAL A 41 -0.98 3.33 12.59
CA VAL A 41 -1.13 2.90 11.20
C VAL A 41 -1.16 1.39 11.04
N LEU A 42 -0.33 0.65 11.82
CA LEU A 42 -0.16 -0.78 11.66
C LEU A 42 -1.11 -1.57 12.57
N ASN A 43 -1.80 -2.55 11.99
CA ASN A 43 -2.78 -3.40 12.69
C ASN A 43 -3.88 -2.61 13.42
N ASN A 44 -4.20 -1.43 12.93
CA ASN A 44 -5.15 -0.50 13.51
C ASN A 44 -6.23 -0.14 12.48
N PRO A 45 -7.49 -0.53 12.66
CA PRO A 45 -8.56 -0.24 11.72
C PRO A 45 -9.01 1.23 11.74
N TYR A 46 -8.72 1.98 12.81
CA TYR A 46 -9.21 3.34 13.00
C TYR A 46 -8.91 4.29 11.82
N PRO A 47 -7.69 4.34 11.24
CA PRO A 47 -7.41 5.18 10.09
C PRO A 47 -8.29 4.88 8.88
N SER A 48 -8.54 3.60 8.60
CA SER A 48 -9.41 3.19 7.49
C SER A 48 -10.86 3.62 7.69
N GLU A 49 -11.34 3.62 8.92
CA GLU A 49 -12.74 3.91 9.25
C GLU A 49 -13.03 5.41 9.37
N TYR A 50 -12.05 6.20 9.89
CA TYR A 50 -12.33 7.56 10.36
C TYR A 50 -11.50 8.67 9.71
N LEU A 51 -10.36 8.38 9.08
CA LEU A 51 -9.58 9.43 8.42
C LEU A 51 -10.27 9.91 7.14
N GLU A 52 -10.26 11.22 6.93
CA GLU A 52 -10.64 11.81 5.65
C GLU A 52 -9.67 11.36 4.53
N GLU A 53 -10.14 11.35 3.28
CA GLU A 53 -9.39 10.82 2.14
C GLU A 53 -7.98 11.40 2.02
N GLY A 54 -7.86 12.73 2.13
CA GLY A 54 -6.54 13.37 2.03
C GLY A 54 -5.56 12.94 3.13
N ALA A 55 -6.05 12.79 4.38
CA ALA A 55 -5.23 12.32 5.50
C ALA A 55 -4.86 10.83 5.34
N TRP A 56 -5.79 10.02 4.86
CA TRP A 56 -5.57 8.61 4.51
C TRP A 56 -4.48 8.47 3.44
N ASN A 57 -4.59 9.20 2.33
CA ASN A 57 -3.62 9.14 1.22
C ASN A 57 -2.22 9.54 1.68
N GLN A 58 -2.11 10.62 2.46
CA GLN A 58 -0.83 11.06 3.02
C GLN A 58 -0.23 10.04 3.99
N MET A 59 -1.06 9.38 4.80
CA MET A 59 -0.64 8.32 5.70
C MET A 59 -0.05 7.13 4.94
N VAL A 60 -0.74 6.66 3.90
CA VAL A 60 -0.29 5.54 3.07
C VAL A 60 1.02 5.88 2.37
N LEU A 61 1.11 7.07 1.75
CA LEU A 61 2.35 7.51 1.09
C LEU A 61 3.52 7.63 2.08
N LYS A 62 3.26 8.14 3.29
CA LYS A 62 4.28 8.23 4.34
C LYS A 62 4.73 6.85 4.81
N ALA A 63 3.82 5.88 4.93
CA ALA A 63 4.17 4.50 5.26
C ALA A 63 5.11 3.89 4.21
N LEU A 64 4.82 4.10 2.92
CA LEU A 64 5.70 3.70 1.82
C LEU A 64 7.07 4.37 1.92
N PHE A 65 7.10 5.67 2.13
CA PHE A 65 8.35 6.44 2.27
C PHE A 65 9.20 5.95 3.44
N MET A 66 8.58 5.60 4.56
CA MET A 66 9.23 5.08 5.76
C MET A 66 9.57 3.58 5.67
N GLY A 67 9.24 2.90 4.58
CA GLY A 67 9.44 1.46 4.41
C GLY A 67 8.65 0.62 5.41
N ARG A 68 7.44 1.04 5.77
CA ARG A 68 6.59 0.28 6.68
C ARG A 68 5.89 -0.88 5.98
N PRO A 69 5.61 -2.00 6.70
CA PRO A 69 4.95 -3.16 6.13
C PRO A 69 3.50 -2.84 5.75
N MET A 70 3.25 -2.66 4.47
CA MET A 70 1.93 -2.26 3.95
C MET A 70 0.85 -3.30 4.25
N TYR A 71 1.20 -4.60 4.30
CA TYR A 71 0.25 -5.67 4.63
C TYR A 71 -0.34 -5.55 6.05
N GLN A 72 0.27 -4.75 6.93
CA GLN A 72 -0.27 -4.47 8.26
C GLN A 72 -1.18 -3.22 8.29
N ILE A 73 -1.35 -2.53 7.17
CA ILE A 73 -2.27 -1.38 7.08
C ILE A 73 -3.67 -1.90 6.75
N TYR A 74 -4.59 -1.74 7.68
CA TYR A 74 -5.97 -2.19 7.51
C TYR A 74 -6.70 -1.37 6.44
N GLY A 75 -7.41 -2.05 5.55
CA GLY A 75 -8.33 -1.41 4.61
C GLY A 75 -7.70 -0.80 3.36
N LEU A 76 -6.46 -1.13 2.98
CA LEU A 76 -5.80 -0.57 1.80
C LEU A 76 -6.64 -0.69 0.53
N GLU A 77 -7.21 -1.86 0.25
CA GLU A 77 -8.02 -2.07 -0.95
C GLU A 77 -9.38 -1.35 -0.85
N HIS A 78 -9.98 -1.28 0.36
CA HIS A 78 -11.27 -0.64 0.56
C HIS A 78 -11.20 0.89 0.47
N ARG A 79 -10.06 1.46 0.79
CA ARG A 79 -9.82 2.90 0.77
C ARG A 79 -9.02 3.34 -0.46
N SER A 80 -8.92 2.48 -1.47
CA SER A 80 -8.33 2.83 -2.76
C SER A 80 -9.12 3.97 -3.41
N ASN A 81 -8.40 4.89 -4.04
CA ASN A 81 -8.98 6.02 -4.78
C ASN A 81 -8.01 6.52 -5.85
N LEU A 82 -8.53 7.25 -6.83
CA LEU A 82 -7.75 7.72 -7.97
C LEU A 82 -6.59 8.65 -7.57
N SER A 83 -6.81 9.50 -6.57
CA SER A 83 -5.77 10.42 -6.06
C SER A 83 -4.61 9.63 -5.45
N LEU A 84 -4.89 8.61 -4.63
CA LEU A 84 -3.88 7.73 -4.03
C LEU A 84 -3.13 6.95 -5.11
N SER A 85 -3.84 6.38 -6.09
CA SER A 85 -3.23 5.64 -7.21
C SER A 85 -2.22 6.51 -7.97
N LYS A 86 -2.57 7.78 -8.22
CA LYS A 86 -1.65 8.72 -8.85
C LYS A 86 -0.44 9.03 -7.98
N MET A 87 -0.63 9.28 -6.69
CA MET A 87 0.48 9.54 -5.75
C MET A 87 1.45 8.36 -5.68
N ILE A 88 0.94 7.12 -5.74
CA ILE A 88 1.75 5.90 -5.76
C ILE A 88 2.56 5.80 -7.06
N SER A 89 1.93 6.04 -8.21
CA SER A 89 2.60 6.07 -9.51
C SER A 89 3.73 7.11 -9.53
N ASP A 90 3.44 8.34 -9.10
CA ASP A 90 4.44 9.42 -9.03
C ASP A 90 5.63 9.01 -8.12
N PHE A 91 5.35 8.41 -6.96
CA PHE A 91 6.37 7.92 -6.04
C PHE A 91 7.22 6.78 -6.67
N ALA A 92 6.60 5.85 -7.40
CA ALA A 92 7.31 4.78 -8.09
C ALA A 92 8.28 5.37 -9.15
N HIS A 93 7.80 6.32 -9.95
CA HIS A 93 8.61 6.97 -10.99
C HIS A 93 9.83 7.70 -10.39
N GLU A 94 9.66 8.43 -9.28
CA GLU A 94 10.78 9.07 -8.58
C GLU A 94 11.83 8.04 -8.14
N ARG A 95 11.39 6.91 -7.60
CA ARG A 95 12.30 5.85 -7.17
C ARG A 95 13.02 5.18 -8.34
N TRP A 96 12.31 4.86 -9.41
CA TRP A 96 12.89 4.24 -10.61
C TRP A 96 13.94 5.14 -11.28
N VAL A 97 13.64 6.44 -11.42
CA VAL A 97 14.60 7.42 -11.95
C VAL A 97 15.87 7.49 -11.07
N ALA A 98 15.71 7.32 -9.75
CA ALA A 98 16.83 7.31 -8.81
C ALA A 98 17.53 5.94 -8.71
N GLY A 99 17.14 4.93 -9.49
CA GLY A 99 17.66 3.56 -9.41
C GLY A 99 17.41 2.86 -8.09
N ARG A 100 16.33 3.23 -7.38
CA ARG A 100 15.97 2.68 -6.08
C ARG A 100 14.87 1.63 -6.22
N PRO A 101 14.95 0.50 -5.50
CA PRO A 101 13.90 -0.51 -5.52
C PRO A 101 12.58 0.02 -4.98
N THR A 102 11.48 -0.52 -5.47
CA THR A 102 10.12 -0.27 -4.98
C THR A 102 9.55 -1.53 -4.36
N SER A 103 8.80 -1.39 -3.26
CA SER A 103 8.05 -2.51 -2.71
C SER A 103 6.98 -2.96 -3.71
N PRO A 104 6.91 -4.24 -4.08
CA PRO A 104 5.83 -4.71 -4.94
C PRO A 104 4.44 -4.48 -4.34
N GLU A 105 4.31 -4.53 -3.02
CA GLU A 105 3.06 -4.32 -2.30
C GLU A 105 2.53 -2.88 -2.38
N MET A 106 3.34 -1.92 -2.82
CA MET A 106 2.89 -0.53 -2.97
C MET A 106 1.73 -0.38 -3.95
N TRP A 107 1.54 -1.34 -4.86
CA TRP A 107 0.48 -1.34 -5.85
C TRP A 107 -0.86 -1.87 -5.33
N ARG A 108 -0.89 -2.39 -4.10
CA ARG A 108 -2.10 -2.90 -3.44
C ARG A 108 -3.24 -1.89 -3.33
N PRO A 109 -3.02 -0.61 -2.95
CA PRO A 109 -4.08 0.39 -2.82
C PRO A 109 -4.43 1.12 -4.12
N ILE A 110 -4.17 0.52 -5.29
CA ILE A 110 -4.63 1.08 -6.57
C ILE A 110 -6.15 1.05 -6.61
N GLY A 111 -6.74 2.16 -7.07
CA GLY A 111 -8.19 2.27 -7.21
C GLY A 111 -8.78 1.36 -8.30
N THR A 112 -10.08 1.22 -8.28
CA THR A 112 -10.84 0.45 -9.29
C THR A 112 -10.88 1.14 -10.65
N GLU A 113 -10.47 2.39 -10.75
CA GLU A 113 -10.41 3.19 -11.98
C GLU A 113 -8.94 3.42 -12.36
N GLY A 114 -8.44 2.64 -13.31
CA GLY A 114 -7.08 2.80 -13.83
C GLY A 114 -6.95 4.00 -14.76
N THR A 115 -5.83 4.70 -14.67
CA THR A 115 -5.39 5.66 -15.70
C THR A 115 -4.46 4.95 -16.68
N ILE A 116 -4.25 5.55 -17.87
CA ILE A 116 -3.28 5.01 -18.85
C ILE A 116 -1.88 4.86 -18.23
N SER A 117 -1.48 5.77 -17.35
CA SER A 117 -0.19 5.70 -16.65
C SER A 117 -0.06 4.44 -15.78
N ILE A 118 -1.11 4.03 -15.09
CA ILE A 118 -1.08 2.83 -14.24
C ILE A 118 -0.76 1.58 -15.08
N TYR A 119 -1.35 1.43 -16.27
CA TYR A 119 -1.03 0.27 -17.12
C TYR A 119 0.43 0.27 -17.59
N GLN A 120 0.98 1.45 -17.89
CA GLN A 120 2.40 1.58 -18.20
C GLN A 120 3.28 1.18 -17.01
N ASP A 121 2.87 1.53 -15.80
CA ASP A 121 3.56 1.12 -14.57
C ASP A 121 3.49 -0.39 -14.39
N LEU A 122 2.33 -1.01 -14.59
CA LEU A 122 2.18 -2.47 -14.51
C LEU A 122 3.03 -3.20 -15.56
N GLU A 123 3.11 -2.67 -16.80
CA GLU A 123 4.03 -3.19 -17.82
C GLU A 123 5.49 -3.09 -17.36
N HIS A 124 5.87 -1.97 -16.74
CA HIS A 124 7.21 -1.81 -16.18
C HIS A 124 7.52 -2.86 -15.09
N LEU A 125 6.56 -3.22 -14.24
CA LEU A 125 6.75 -4.26 -13.23
C LEU A 125 7.08 -5.62 -13.87
N LEU A 126 6.49 -5.92 -15.02
CA LEU A 126 6.74 -7.17 -15.74
C LEU A 126 8.14 -7.23 -16.38
N THR A 127 8.83 -6.10 -16.50
CA THR A 127 10.23 -6.07 -16.97
C THR A 127 11.25 -6.32 -15.87
N GLN A 128 10.83 -6.34 -14.60
CA GLN A 128 11.70 -6.61 -13.47
C GLN A 128 12.03 -8.11 -13.38
N GLU A 129 13.16 -8.47 -12.78
CA GLU A 129 13.52 -9.87 -12.55
C GLU A 129 12.78 -10.51 -11.36
N ASP A 130 12.22 -9.69 -10.47
CA ASP A 130 11.56 -10.11 -9.24
C ASP A 130 10.13 -10.60 -9.52
N SER A 131 9.87 -11.87 -9.26
CA SER A 131 8.55 -12.50 -9.43
C SER A 131 7.44 -11.87 -8.57
N ASP A 132 7.79 -11.21 -7.46
CA ASP A 132 6.82 -10.48 -6.65
C ASP A 132 6.35 -9.20 -7.34
N GLN A 133 7.18 -8.56 -8.18
CA GLN A 133 6.75 -7.45 -9.04
C GLN A 133 5.77 -7.94 -10.11
N HIS A 134 6.01 -9.10 -10.71
CA HIS A 134 5.07 -9.72 -11.66
C HIS A 134 3.73 -10.04 -10.99
N ALA A 135 3.78 -10.64 -9.80
CA ALA A 135 2.56 -10.94 -9.04
C ALA A 135 1.80 -9.66 -8.68
N ALA A 136 2.50 -8.60 -8.26
CA ALA A 136 1.88 -7.31 -7.98
C ALA A 136 1.19 -6.70 -9.20
N ALA A 137 1.79 -6.78 -10.39
CA ALA A 137 1.17 -6.31 -11.63
C ALA A 137 -0.14 -7.05 -11.94
N VAL A 138 -0.15 -8.38 -11.80
CA VAL A 138 -1.35 -9.21 -12.02
C VAL A 138 -2.44 -8.91 -10.99
N LEU A 139 -2.09 -8.84 -9.69
CA LEU A 139 -3.05 -8.57 -8.63
C LEU A 139 -3.65 -7.16 -8.76
N ALA A 140 -2.83 -6.17 -9.09
CA ALA A 140 -3.28 -4.80 -9.34
C ALA A 140 -4.21 -4.73 -10.56
N ALA A 141 -3.85 -5.36 -11.68
CA ALA A 141 -4.70 -5.41 -12.87
C ALA A 141 -6.06 -6.07 -12.59
N ARG A 142 -6.08 -7.14 -11.80
CA ARG A 142 -7.34 -7.78 -11.37
C ARG A 142 -8.24 -6.86 -10.54
N ALA A 143 -7.64 -6.00 -9.72
CA ALA A 143 -8.39 -5.06 -8.88
C ALA A 143 -9.02 -3.91 -9.68
N LEU A 144 -8.42 -3.51 -10.81
CA LEU A 144 -8.86 -2.39 -11.64
C LEU A 144 -10.20 -2.64 -12.34
N ASN A 145 -10.58 -3.88 -12.63
CA ASN A 145 -11.86 -4.30 -13.21
C ASN A 145 -12.32 -3.45 -14.43
N THR A 146 -11.39 -3.10 -15.33
CA THR A 146 -11.65 -2.35 -16.55
C THR A 146 -11.39 -3.21 -17.79
N ARG A 147 -11.80 -2.76 -18.98
CA ARG A 147 -11.49 -3.45 -20.25
C ARG A 147 -10.01 -3.46 -20.54
N GLU A 148 -9.33 -2.38 -20.22
CA GLU A 148 -7.89 -2.24 -20.37
C GLU A 148 -7.15 -3.22 -19.43
N ALA A 149 -7.62 -3.38 -18.20
CA ALA A 149 -7.08 -4.36 -17.27
C ALA A 149 -7.27 -5.79 -17.79
N GLN A 150 -8.43 -6.10 -18.34
CA GLN A 150 -8.66 -7.41 -18.94
C GLN A 150 -7.74 -7.65 -20.14
N ALA A 151 -7.57 -6.65 -21.01
CA ALA A 151 -6.66 -6.75 -22.15
C ALA A 151 -5.20 -6.96 -21.70
N PHE A 152 -4.77 -6.27 -20.62
CA PHE A 152 -3.45 -6.48 -20.01
C PHE A 152 -3.30 -7.92 -19.49
N LEU A 153 -4.28 -8.45 -18.77
CA LEU A 153 -4.24 -9.83 -18.26
C LEU A 153 -4.21 -10.86 -19.38
N ASP A 154 -5.02 -10.67 -20.44
CA ASP A 154 -5.06 -11.55 -21.61
C ASP A 154 -3.72 -11.55 -22.38
N GLN A 155 -3.07 -10.39 -22.47
CA GLN A 155 -1.76 -10.24 -23.12
C GLN A 155 -0.66 -10.96 -22.36
N HIS A 156 -0.77 -11.04 -21.03
CA HIS A 156 0.24 -11.61 -20.14
C HIS A 156 -0.19 -12.94 -19.49
N GLN A 157 -0.99 -13.74 -20.19
CA GLN A 157 -1.62 -14.95 -19.66
C GLN A 157 -0.66 -15.92 -18.98
N SER A 158 0.56 -16.08 -19.48
CA SER A 158 1.56 -16.95 -18.86
C SER A 158 1.96 -16.53 -17.45
N VAL A 159 2.07 -15.23 -17.21
CA VAL A 159 2.35 -14.67 -15.87
C VAL A 159 1.12 -14.81 -14.97
N VAL A 160 -0.06 -14.55 -15.52
CA VAL A 160 -1.34 -14.73 -14.83
C VAL A 160 -1.53 -16.16 -14.33
N ASP A 161 -1.19 -17.15 -15.18
CA ASP A 161 -1.27 -18.57 -14.84
C ASP A 161 -0.29 -18.91 -13.69
N GLN A 162 0.96 -18.47 -13.79
CA GLN A 162 1.96 -18.67 -12.73
C GLN A 162 1.51 -18.11 -11.39
N VAL A 163 1.02 -16.86 -11.37
CA VAL A 163 0.52 -16.21 -10.14
C VAL A 163 -0.68 -16.96 -9.57
N SER A 164 -1.56 -17.48 -10.45
CA SER A 164 -2.75 -18.24 -10.04
C SER A 164 -2.38 -19.62 -9.48
N GLU A 165 -1.45 -20.33 -10.11
CA GLU A 165 -0.96 -21.65 -9.67
C GLU A 165 -0.30 -21.58 -8.28
N HIS A 166 0.46 -20.52 -8.01
CA HIS A 166 1.10 -20.31 -6.71
C HIS A 166 0.12 -19.76 -5.65
N GLY A 167 -1.06 -19.29 -6.05
CA GLY A 167 -2.03 -18.69 -5.13
C GLY A 167 -1.50 -17.46 -4.42
N THR A 168 -0.57 -16.70 -5.04
CA THR A 168 0.09 -15.56 -4.43
C THR A 168 -0.91 -14.47 -4.04
N THR A 169 -0.84 -14.00 -2.81
CA THR A 169 -1.66 -12.91 -2.28
C THR A 169 -0.82 -11.66 -2.00
N TRP A 170 -1.49 -10.52 -1.76
CA TRP A 170 -0.82 -9.30 -1.34
C TRP A 170 -0.06 -9.45 -0.03
N ASP A 171 -0.61 -10.22 0.92
CA ASP A 171 0.06 -10.46 2.20
C ASP A 171 1.34 -11.28 2.04
N ASP A 172 1.34 -12.29 1.15
CA ASP A 172 2.54 -13.07 0.84
C ASP A 172 3.65 -12.17 0.27
N ILE A 173 3.30 -11.28 -0.68
CA ILE A 173 4.24 -10.32 -1.27
C ILE A 173 4.79 -9.38 -0.20
N GLY A 174 3.92 -8.80 0.62
CA GLY A 174 4.30 -7.85 1.65
C GLY A 174 5.20 -8.47 2.72
N ILE A 175 4.88 -9.69 3.18
CA ILE A 175 5.68 -10.43 4.16
C ILE A 175 7.07 -10.75 3.60
N ARG A 176 7.16 -11.25 2.35
CA ARG A 176 8.45 -11.56 1.72
C ARG A 176 9.31 -10.31 1.55
N TRP A 177 8.71 -9.21 1.09
CA TRP A 177 9.40 -7.94 0.95
C TRP A 177 9.93 -7.43 2.30
N TRP A 178 9.08 -7.45 3.33
CA TRP A 178 9.46 -7.00 4.68
C TRP A 178 10.63 -7.80 5.26
N ILE A 179 10.60 -9.13 5.13
CA ILE A 179 11.70 -10.00 5.58
C ILE A 179 13.00 -9.66 4.86
N LYS A 180 12.95 -9.47 3.53
CA LYS A 180 14.12 -9.12 2.71
C LYS A 180 14.73 -7.78 3.13
N GLU A 181 13.90 -6.77 3.39
CA GLU A 181 14.36 -5.46 3.85
C GLU A 181 15.00 -5.51 5.25
N GLN A 182 14.48 -6.33 6.16
CA GLN A 182 15.07 -6.49 7.49
C GLN A 182 16.43 -7.20 7.45
N GLN A 183 16.71 -8.02 6.46
CA GLN A 183 18.00 -8.71 6.29
C GLN A 183 19.06 -7.80 5.64
N ASN A 184 18.65 -6.74 4.96
CA ASN A 184 19.54 -5.81 4.25
C ASN A 184 19.90 -4.55 5.09
N ASN A 185 19.27 -4.35 6.26
CA ASN A 185 19.51 -3.26 7.20
C ASN A 185 20.29 -3.75 8.43
#